data_4c69944dc68aa58dd4839d6f9ed85ec6
#
_entry.id   4c69944dc68aa58dd4839d6f9ed85ec6
#
_cell.length_a   1.000
_cell.length_b   1.000
_cell.length_c   1.000
_cell.angle_alpha   90.00
_cell.angle_beta   90.00
_cell.angle_gamma   90.00
#
_symmetry.space_group_name_H-M   'P 1'
#
loop_
_entity.id
_entity.type
_entity.pdbx_description
1 polymer ?
#
loop_
_entity_poly.entity_id
_entity_poly.type
_entity_poly.pdbx_seq_one_letter_code
_entity_poly.pdbx_strand_id
1 'polypeptide(L)'
;MMTGWMNRGIIAHTMEVTFHDPTEAPLPPRETHIIALRAEPWSDARRVGVEIEITPFQQRPNLHVAIFDGSGAEVAAVGAMQIRQKQIGFTIHLRQPDTSGRYTVSAYLAYADPEIGVVDEAQTTFEIS
;
A
#
# COMPACT_ATOMS: atom_id res chain seq x y z
N MET A 1 8.32 -12.32 16.49
CA MET A 1 8.13 -11.24 16.20
C MET A 1 7.91 -11.02 15.82
N MET A 2 7.92 -11.06 15.82
CA MET A 2 7.66 -10.02 15.47
C MET A 2 7.42 -9.85 15.00
N THR A 3 7.71 -10.28 15.42
CA THR A 3 7.42 -9.38 14.99
C THR A 3 7.38 -9.15 14.56
N GLY A 4 7.63 -9.42 14.80
CA GLY A 4 7.39 -8.41 14.31
C GLY A 4 7.54 -8.35 14.10
N TRP A 5 7.97 -8.52 14.40
CA TRP A 5 7.80 -7.72 14.19
C TRP A 5 8.15 -7.81 14.34
N MET A 6 8.23 -7.94 14.53
CA MET A 6 8.14 -7.14 14.60
C MET A 6 8.55 -7.30 14.70
N ASN A 7 9.22 -7.48 14.95
CA ASN A 7 9.38 -6.71 15.01
C ASN A 7 9.84 -6.81 15.17
N ARG A 8 10.20 -6.95 15.67
CA ARG A 8 10.47 -6.22 15.98
C ARG A 8 10.62 -6.24 16.55
N GLY A 9 10.60 -6.70 16.88
CA GLY A 9 10.46 -5.85 17.31
C GLY A 9 10.53 -5.94 18.03
N ILE A 10 10.54 -5.98 18.68
CA ILE A 10 10.31 -5.32 19.26
C ILE A 10 10.18 -5.39 19.97
N ILE A 11 10.03 -5.46 20.50
CA ILE A 11 9.84 -5.06 21.18
C ILE A 11 9.34 -5.34 21.83
N ALA A 12 9.14 -5.76 22.34
CA ALA A 12 8.52 -5.60 22.77
C ALA A 12 7.98 -5.75 23.32
N HIS A 13 7.69 -5.73 23.85
CA HIS A 13 7.01 -5.31 24.22
C HIS A 13 6.44 -5.23 24.95
N THR A 14 5.95 -5.70 25.29
CA THR A 14 5.31 -5.41 25.90
C THR A 14 5.15 -4.44 26.76
N MET A 15 4.96 -3.80 26.93
CA MET A 15 4.75 -2.88 27.61
C MET A 15 3.92 -2.07 27.28
N GLU A 16 3.11 -1.66 27.77
CA GLU A 16 2.36 -0.78 27.42
C GLU A 16 2.76 0.43 27.54
N VAL A 17 3.25 0.76 26.96
CA VAL A 17 3.74 1.91 27.09
C VAL A 17 3.08 2.89 26.43
N THR A 18 3.10 4.02 26.79
CA THR A 18 2.31 5.04 26.21
C THR A 18 3.11 6.07 25.51
N PHE A 19 4.42 5.98 25.48
CA PHE A 19 5.16 6.94 24.69
C PHE A 19 5.11 6.54 23.24
N HIS A 20 5.24 7.53 22.36
CA HIS A 20 5.28 7.29 20.95
C HIS A 20 6.63 6.79 20.52
N ASP A 21 6.62 5.80 19.64
CA ASP A 21 7.80 5.45 18.89
C ASP A 21 8.09 6.65 17.97
N PRO A 22 9.35 7.10 17.88
CA PRO A 22 9.65 8.21 16.95
C PRO A 22 9.24 7.94 15.52
N THR A 23 9.19 6.66 15.11
CA THR A 23 8.76 6.34 13.76
C THR A 23 7.27 6.54 13.56
N GLU A 24 6.52 6.75 14.65
CA GLU A 24 5.09 7.00 14.56
C GLU A 24 4.72 8.46 14.57
N ALA A 25 5.71 9.35 14.66
CA ALA A 25 5.44 10.75 14.59
C ALA A 25 4.97 11.12 13.18
N PRO A 26 3.92 11.96 13.04
CA PRO A 26 3.46 12.37 11.71
C PRO A 26 4.58 13.07 10.94
N LEU A 27 4.70 12.70 9.67
CA LEU A 27 5.75 13.21 8.80
C LEU A 27 5.20 14.27 7.85
N PRO A 28 6.04 15.24 7.45
CA PRO A 28 5.62 16.20 6.44
C PRO A 28 5.45 15.51 5.09
N PRO A 29 4.74 16.16 4.14
CA PRO A 29 4.41 15.50 2.89
C PRO A 29 5.56 14.84 2.17
N ARG A 30 6.70 15.50 2.07
CA ARG A 30 7.81 14.95 1.28
C ARG A 30 8.49 13.77 1.95
N GLU A 31 8.21 13.53 3.23
CA GLU A 31 8.77 12.39 3.95
C GLU A 31 7.76 11.26 4.14
N THR A 32 6.51 11.50 3.79
CA THR A 32 5.47 10.47 3.86
C THR A 32 5.79 9.40 2.81
N HIS A 33 5.77 8.13 3.22
CA HIS A 33 6.14 7.06 2.29
C HIS A 33 5.38 5.77 2.60
N ILE A 34 5.43 4.85 1.65
CA ILE A 34 4.79 3.55 1.75
C ILE A 34 5.73 2.62 2.50
N ILE A 35 5.23 2.02 3.58
CA ILE A 35 6.00 1.08 4.40
C ILE A 35 5.85 -0.33 3.85
N ALA A 36 4.64 -0.70 3.41
CA ALA A 36 4.37 -2.05 2.95
C ALA A 36 3.27 -2.04 1.89
N LEU A 37 3.42 -2.92 0.92
CA LEU A 37 2.42 -3.11 -0.13
C LEU A 37 2.29 -4.62 -0.34
N ARG A 38 1.10 -5.16 -0.17
CA ARG A 38 0.83 -6.57 -0.32
C ARG A 38 -0.35 -6.76 -1.25
N ALA A 39 -0.29 -7.80 -2.06
CA ALA A 39 -1.37 -8.15 -2.97
C ALA A 39 -1.56 -9.66 -2.96
N GLU A 40 -2.82 -10.08 -2.86
CA GLU A 40 -3.13 -11.50 -2.79
C GLU A 40 -4.38 -11.77 -3.63
N PRO A 41 -4.28 -12.64 -4.63
CA PRO A 41 -5.45 -12.96 -5.44
C PRO A 41 -6.44 -13.80 -4.65
N TRP A 42 -7.73 -13.57 -4.90
CA TRP A 42 -8.78 -14.38 -4.32
C TRP A 42 -8.84 -15.72 -5.04
N SER A 43 -9.48 -16.70 -4.41
CA SER A 43 -9.57 -18.03 -5.01
C SER A 43 -10.34 -18.06 -6.31
N ASP A 44 -11.18 -17.07 -6.59
CA ASP A 44 -11.92 -17.00 -7.84
C ASP A 44 -11.08 -16.43 -8.98
N ALA A 45 -9.86 -16.00 -8.73
CA ALA A 45 -8.94 -15.43 -9.71
C ALA A 45 -9.51 -14.20 -10.43
N ARG A 46 -10.55 -13.58 -9.88
CA ARG A 46 -11.19 -12.40 -10.45
C ARG A 46 -10.97 -11.16 -9.61
N ARG A 47 -10.62 -11.35 -8.35
CA ARG A 47 -10.43 -10.25 -7.40
C ARG A 47 -9.08 -10.41 -6.74
N VAL A 48 -8.51 -9.29 -6.37
CA VAL A 48 -7.26 -9.27 -5.63
C VAL A 48 -7.43 -8.33 -4.44
N GLY A 49 -6.97 -8.78 -3.28
CA GLY A 49 -6.89 -7.94 -2.10
C GLY A 49 -5.56 -7.23 -2.09
N VAL A 50 -5.59 -5.92 -1.96
CA VAL A 50 -4.38 -5.11 -1.88
C VAL A 50 -4.38 -4.39 -0.55
N GLU A 51 -3.30 -4.52 0.21
CA GLU A 51 -3.13 -3.85 1.49
C GLU A 51 -1.90 -2.97 1.44
N ILE A 52 -2.07 -1.75 1.92
CA ILE A 52 -1.01 -0.76 1.90
C ILE A 52 -0.89 -0.15 3.28
N GLU A 53 0.35 -0.05 3.75
CA GLU A 53 0.65 0.63 4.99
C GLU A 53 1.58 1.79 4.69
N ILE A 54 1.26 2.96 5.22
CA ILE A 54 2.07 4.16 5.02
C ILE A 54 2.45 4.74 6.37
N THR A 55 3.42 5.65 6.35
CA THR A 55 3.84 6.36 7.55
C THR A 55 2.70 7.24 8.07
N PRO A 56 2.74 7.62 9.35
CA PRO A 56 1.87 8.70 9.81
C PRO A 56 2.14 9.97 9.01
N PHE A 57 1.12 10.78 8.83
CA PHE A 57 1.23 11.94 7.95
C PHE A 57 0.64 13.19 8.62
N GLN A 58 1.26 14.32 8.36
CA GLN A 58 0.76 15.61 8.82
C GLN A 58 -0.36 16.11 7.91
N GLN A 59 -0.28 15.79 6.62
CA GLN A 59 -1.31 16.13 5.66
C GLN A 59 -1.76 14.86 4.97
N ARG A 60 -3.04 14.79 4.64
CA ARG A 60 -3.64 13.60 4.06
C ARG A 60 -3.20 13.44 2.61
N PRO A 61 -2.53 12.35 2.28
CA PRO A 61 -2.11 12.11 0.90
C PRO A 61 -3.23 11.48 0.08
N ASN A 62 -3.04 11.48 -1.23
CA ASN A 62 -3.84 10.71 -2.16
C ASN A 62 -3.07 9.44 -2.50
N LEU A 63 -3.80 8.37 -2.73
CA LEU A 63 -3.21 7.07 -3.02
C LEU A 63 -3.78 6.55 -4.33
N HIS A 64 -2.90 6.08 -5.21
CA HIS A 64 -3.29 5.51 -6.49
C HIS A 64 -2.69 4.13 -6.62
N VAL A 65 -3.50 3.18 -7.09
CA VAL A 65 -3.07 1.79 -7.27
C VAL A 65 -3.49 1.36 -8.66
N ALA A 66 -2.56 0.75 -9.40
CA ALA A 66 -2.85 0.19 -10.70
C ALA A 66 -2.29 -1.22 -10.77
N ILE A 67 -2.97 -2.10 -11.50
CA ILE A 67 -2.57 -3.48 -11.69
C ILE A 67 -2.37 -3.72 -13.17
N PHE A 68 -1.24 -4.33 -13.50
CA PHE A 68 -0.86 -4.62 -14.88
C PHE A 68 -0.67 -6.12 -15.05
N ASP A 69 -1.09 -6.65 -16.20
CA ASP A 69 -0.88 -8.07 -16.50
C ASP A 69 0.54 -8.30 -17.02
N GLY A 70 0.83 -9.53 -17.41
CA GLY A 70 2.17 -9.89 -17.85
C GLY A 70 2.60 -9.23 -19.15
N SER A 71 1.67 -8.70 -19.92
CA SER A 71 1.99 -7.96 -21.14
C SER A 71 2.23 -6.48 -20.86
N GLY A 72 1.99 -6.03 -19.65
CA GLY A 72 2.09 -4.62 -19.30
C GLY A 72 0.80 -3.84 -19.49
N ALA A 73 -0.29 -4.51 -19.83
CA ALA A 73 -1.58 -3.83 -19.98
C ALA A 73 -2.21 -3.61 -18.62
N GLU A 74 -2.77 -2.42 -18.43
CA GLU A 74 -3.44 -2.10 -17.18
C GLU A 74 -4.79 -2.82 -17.14
N VAL A 75 -5.01 -3.61 -16.10
CA VAL A 75 -6.23 -4.41 -15.96
C VAL A 75 -7.10 -3.92 -14.81
N ALA A 76 -6.61 -3.01 -13.98
CA ALA A 76 -7.41 -2.43 -12.90
C ALA A 76 -6.70 -1.19 -12.38
N ALA A 77 -7.48 -0.27 -11.82
CA ALA A 77 -6.94 0.89 -11.14
C ALA A 77 -7.96 1.38 -10.12
N VAL A 78 -7.44 1.90 -9.01
CA VAL A 78 -8.29 2.46 -7.97
C VAL A 78 -7.53 3.60 -7.31
N GLY A 79 -8.26 4.58 -6.79
CA GLY A 79 -7.65 5.68 -6.07
C GLY A 79 -8.45 6.04 -4.85
N ALA A 80 -7.78 6.59 -3.86
CA ALA A 80 -8.41 7.13 -2.66
C ALA A 80 -7.83 8.51 -2.42
N MET A 81 -8.73 9.47 -2.26
CA MET A 81 -8.34 10.86 -2.07
C MET A 81 -8.33 11.20 -0.60
N GLN A 82 -7.30 11.93 -0.19
CA GLN A 82 -7.19 12.45 1.17
C GLN A 82 -7.43 11.35 2.22
N ILE A 83 -6.62 10.32 2.14
CA ILE A 83 -6.80 9.16 3.01
C ILE A 83 -6.61 9.56 4.47
N ARG A 84 -7.31 8.84 5.35
CA ARG A 84 -7.34 9.17 6.76
C ARG A 84 -6.63 8.16 7.64
N GLN A 85 -6.32 6.98 7.09
CA GLN A 85 -5.75 5.90 7.88
C GLN A 85 -4.42 5.49 7.29
N LYS A 86 -3.56 4.96 8.15
CA LYS A 86 -2.24 4.51 7.73
C LYS A 86 -2.28 3.13 7.07
N GLN A 87 -3.34 2.38 7.30
CA GLN A 87 -3.52 1.06 6.70
C GLN A 87 -4.77 1.09 5.86
N ILE A 88 -4.63 0.80 4.59
CA ILE A 88 -5.71 0.87 3.62
C ILE A 88 -5.78 -0.45 2.88
N GLY A 89 -7.00 -0.98 2.77
CA GLY A 89 -7.24 -2.19 2.01
C GLY A 89 -8.22 -1.95 0.89
N PHE A 90 -7.96 -2.60 -0.24
CA PHE A 90 -8.85 -2.58 -1.39
C PHE A 90 -9.13 -4.00 -1.83
N THR A 91 -10.36 -4.25 -2.28
CA THR A 91 -10.67 -5.43 -3.05
C THR A 91 -10.90 -4.96 -4.48
N ILE A 92 -10.03 -5.37 -5.38
CA ILE A 92 -10.01 -4.86 -6.73
C ILE A 92 -10.44 -5.96 -7.69
N HIS A 93 -11.40 -5.65 -8.57
CA HIS A 93 -11.84 -6.58 -9.59
C HIS A 93 -10.96 -6.42 -10.81
N LEU A 94 -10.50 -7.55 -11.34
CA LEU A 94 -9.64 -7.56 -12.52
C LEU A 94 -10.48 -7.63 -13.78
N ARG A 95 -10.12 -6.80 -14.76
CA ARG A 95 -10.63 -6.99 -16.11
C ARG A 95 -9.91 -8.21 -16.70
N GLN A 96 -10.55 -8.91 -17.58
CA GLN A 96 -9.96 -10.11 -18.19
C GLN A 96 -9.52 -11.13 -17.14
N PRO A 97 -10.47 -11.57 -16.31
CA PRO A 97 -10.11 -12.41 -15.17
C PRO A 97 -9.59 -13.79 -15.53
N ASP A 98 -9.68 -14.20 -16.80
CA ASP A 98 -9.22 -15.53 -17.21
C ASP A 98 -7.73 -15.55 -17.52
N THR A 99 -7.04 -14.43 -17.48
CA THR A 99 -5.63 -14.39 -17.83
C THR A 99 -4.80 -14.88 -16.66
N SER A 100 -4.10 -15.99 -16.86
CA SER A 100 -3.16 -16.48 -15.85
C SER A 100 -1.81 -15.78 -16.02
N GLY A 101 -0.96 -15.94 -15.03
CA GLY A 101 0.40 -15.42 -15.10
C GLY A 101 0.68 -14.42 -14.01
N ARG A 102 1.74 -13.66 -14.21
CA ARG A 102 2.22 -12.72 -13.20
C ARG A 102 1.65 -11.33 -13.45
N TYR A 103 1.18 -10.74 -12.37
CA TYR A 103 0.63 -9.38 -12.38
C TYR A 103 1.51 -8.49 -11.52
N THR A 104 1.58 -7.22 -11.89
CA THR A 104 2.31 -6.21 -11.12
C THR A 104 1.33 -5.21 -10.55
N VAL A 105 1.48 -4.93 -9.26
CA VAL A 105 0.71 -3.91 -8.56
C VAL A 105 1.63 -2.73 -8.32
N SER A 106 1.23 -1.56 -8.77
CA SER A 106 1.99 -0.34 -8.58
C SER A 106 1.14 0.64 -7.77
N ALA A 107 1.72 1.19 -6.72
CA ALA A 107 1.02 2.15 -5.87
C ALA A 107 1.87 3.39 -5.71
N TYR A 108 1.23 4.56 -5.67
CA TYR A 108 1.97 5.76 -5.34
C TYR A 108 1.14 6.70 -4.48
N LEU A 109 1.87 7.45 -3.66
CA LEU A 109 1.32 8.51 -2.83
C LEU A 109 1.61 9.84 -3.47
N ALA A 110 0.63 10.73 -3.45
CA ALA A 110 0.78 12.04 -4.06
C ALA A 110 -0.04 13.06 -3.28
N TYR A 111 0.35 14.30 -3.44
CA TYR A 111 -0.40 15.43 -2.90
C TYR A 111 -0.89 16.29 -4.06
N ALA A 112 -2.07 16.90 -3.87
CA ALA A 112 -2.65 17.70 -4.92
C ALA A 112 -1.83 18.94 -5.23
N ASP A 113 -1.05 19.42 -4.26
CA ASP A 113 -0.17 20.57 -4.47
C ASP A 113 0.88 20.21 -5.53
N PRO A 114 0.91 20.89 -6.68
CA PRO A 114 1.84 20.52 -7.74
C PRO A 114 3.31 20.71 -7.35
N GLU A 115 3.60 21.50 -6.32
CA GLU A 115 4.97 21.64 -5.87
C GLU A 115 5.42 20.43 -5.08
N ILE A 116 4.49 19.59 -4.61
CA ILE A 116 4.82 18.38 -3.90
C ILE A 116 4.70 17.17 -4.82
N GLY A 117 3.52 16.98 -5.39
CA GLY A 117 3.29 15.90 -6.35
C GLY A 117 3.44 14.52 -5.74
N VAL A 118 4.01 13.60 -6.52
CA VAL A 118 4.24 12.23 -6.09
C VAL A 118 5.39 12.20 -5.11
N VAL A 119 5.17 11.59 -3.95
CA VAL A 119 6.19 11.55 -2.89
C VAL A 119 6.78 10.16 -2.70
N ASP A 120 6.08 9.10 -3.12
CA ASP A 120 6.62 7.74 -3.01
C ASP A 120 5.88 6.80 -3.94
N GLU A 121 6.58 5.74 -4.35
CA GLU A 121 6.03 4.67 -5.19
C GLU A 121 6.52 3.34 -4.67
N ALA A 122 5.68 2.31 -4.85
CA ALA A 122 6.04 0.96 -4.47
C ALA A 122 5.40 -0.02 -5.46
N GLN A 123 6.01 -1.19 -5.61
CA GLN A 123 5.48 -2.23 -6.49
C GLN A 123 5.59 -3.58 -5.81
N THR A 124 4.65 -4.44 -6.13
CA THR A 124 4.70 -5.85 -5.75
C THR A 124 4.06 -6.66 -6.87
N THR A 125 4.16 -7.98 -6.79
CA THR A 125 3.61 -8.86 -7.80
C THR A 125 2.75 -9.93 -7.14
N PHE A 126 1.86 -10.53 -7.93
CA PHE A 126 1.15 -11.73 -7.54
C PHE A 126 0.94 -12.57 -8.79
N GLU A 127 0.57 -13.83 -8.59
CA GLU A 127 0.39 -14.75 -9.70
C GLU A 127 -0.98 -15.39 -9.65
N ILE A 128 -1.58 -15.56 -10.82
CA ILE A 128 -2.81 -16.32 -10.99
C ILE A 128 -2.43 -17.58 -11.76
N SER A 129 -2.82 -18.72 -11.17
CA SER A 129 -2.51 -20.02 -11.76
C SER A 129 -3.46 -20.37 -12.90
#